data_ba0bc83aa46c2c358b96cc47f2d9e18a
#
_entry.id   ba0bc83aa46c2c358b96cc47f2d9e18a
#
_cell.length_a   1.000
_cell.length_b   1.000
_cell.length_c   1.000
_cell.angle_alpha   90.00
_cell.angle_beta   90.00
_cell.angle_gamma   90.00
#
_symmetry.space_group_name_H-M   'P 1'
#
loop_
_entity.id
_entity.type
_entity.pdbx_description
1 polymer ?
#
loop_
_entity_poly.entity_id
_entity_poly.type
_entity_poly.pdbx_seq_one_letter_code
_entity_poly.pdbx_strand_id
1 'polypeptide(L)'
;RIQEMLDDKVFPGAVFAFIDGDKVQQYTTGVAATFPAVEPLREGMLYDLASVTKVVVTTPLLLQLFKEGKFSFDQTVQSILPAFASPKGTIRHLLTHASDINGYIKNRDGLSAEELRAAILQLEPGEKLGKAVKYTDTGFVIAGFIIEALTGKSVAENFEERIKQPLKMMKSTYFPADPMECTPTQLHPVRGLIGGTVHD
;
A
#
# COMPACT_ATOMS: atom_id res chain seq x y z
N ARG A 1 8.26 -26.59 -9.81
CA ARG A 1 8.92 -25.27 -9.72
C ARG A 1 8.77 -24.63 -8.33
N ILE A 2 7.55 -24.53 -7.75
CA ILE A 2 7.39 -23.92 -6.40
C ILE A 2 8.20 -24.70 -5.35
N GLN A 3 8.14 -26.03 -5.37
CA GLN A 3 8.92 -26.87 -4.46
C GLN A 3 10.44 -26.69 -4.64
N GLU A 4 10.92 -26.61 -5.86
CA GLU A 4 12.34 -26.30 -6.17
C GLU A 4 12.76 -24.96 -5.53
N MET A 5 11.92 -23.91 -5.65
CA MET A 5 12.20 -22.61 -5.06
C MET A 5 12.19 -22.63 -3.51
N LEU A 6 11.36 -23.48 -2.89
CA LEU A 6 11.39 -23.71 -1.45
C LEU A 6 12.66 -24.43 -1.02
N ASP A 7 13.05 -25.48 -1.77
CA ASP A 7 14.26 -26.27 -1.51
C ASP A 7 15.52 -25.40 -1.67
N ASP A 8 15.52 -24.50 -2.65
CA ASP A 8 16.56 -23.50 -2.90
C ASP A 8 16.50 -22.31 -1.93
N LYS A 9 15.54 -22.30 -0.98
CA LYS A 9 15.35 -21.23 0.03
C LYS A 9 15.13 -19.83 -0.57
N VAL A 10 14.50 -19.74 -1.74
CA VAL A 10 14.16 -18.46 -2.38
C VAL A 10 13.11 -17.69 -1.56
N PHE A 11 12.16 -18.42 -0.97
CA PHE A 11 11.17 -17.94 0.00
C PHE A 11 10.79 -19.06 0.98
N PRO A 12 10.34 -18.73 2.19
CA PRO A 12 10.04 -19.76 3.21
C PRO A 12 8.74 -20.51 2.93
N GLY A 13 7.76 -19.86 2.36
CA GLY A 13 6.45 -20.44 2.05
C GLY A 13 5.66 -19.59 1.09
N ALA A 14 4.59 -20.15 0.55
CA ALA A 14 3.71 -19.46 -0.41
C ALA A 14 2.27 -19.93 -0.30
N VAL A 15 1.35 -19.01 -0.58
CA VAL A 15 -0.04 -19.30 -0.88
C VAL A 15 -0.31 -18.84 -2.31
N PHE A 16 -0.94 -19.68 -3.09
CA PHE A 16 -1.35 -19.34 -4.46
C PHE A 16 -2.73 -19.91 -4.76
N ALA A 17 -3.45 -19.25 -5.64
CA ALA A 17 -4.77 -19.67 -6.05
C ALA A 17 -4.89 -19.68 -7.58
N PHE A 18 -5.63 -20.66 -8.08
CA PHE A 18 -6.08 -20.72 -9.47
C PHE A 18 -7.57 -20.45 -9.51
N ILE A 19 -7.98 -19.59 -10.41
CA ILE A 19 -9.37 -19.23 -10.64
C ILE A 19 -9.73 -19.61 -12.07
N ASP A 20 -10.74 -20.46 -12.21
CA ASP A 20 -11.30 -20.89 -13.50
C ASP A 20 -12.82 -20.77 -13.44
N GLY A 21 -13.37 -19.69 -14.00
CA GLY A 21 -14.76 -19.33 -13.82
C GLY A 21 -15.09 -19.15 -12.33
N ASP A 22 -16.05 -19.91 -11.82
CA ASP A 22 -16.46 -19.87 -10.41
C ASP A 22 -15.66 -20.81 -9.51
N LYS A 23 -14.72 -21.59 -10.08
CA LYS A 23 -13.89 -22.53 -9.32
C LYS A 23 -12.62 -21.86 -8.84
N VAL A 24 -12.41 -21.91 -7.53
CA VAL A 24 -11.18 -21.46 -6.88
C VAL A 24 -10.47 -22.65 -6.26
N GLN A 25 -9.20 -22.85 -6.62
CA GLN A 25 -8.31 -23.82 -6.00
C GLN A 25 -7.19 -23.08 -5.33
N GLN A 26 -7.04 -23.25 -4.03
CA GLN A 26 -6.00 -22.62 -3.22
C GLN A 26 -5.00 -23.66 -2.73
N TYR A 27 -3.73 -23.31 -2.73
CA TYR A 27 -2.63 -24.14 -2.28
C TYR A 27 -1.76 -23.36 -1.32
N THR A 28 -1.38 -24.04 -0.24
CA THR A 28 -0.51 -23.50 0.81
C THR A 28 0.69 -24.44 0.95
N THR A 29 1.90 -23.92 0.93
CA THR A 29 3.12 -24.75 1.02
C THR A 29 4.24 -23.99 1.75
N GLY A 30 5.14 -24.76 2.42
CA GLY A 30 6.25 -24.22 3.19
C GLY A 30 5.85 -23.73 4.58
N VAL A 31 6.56 -22.72 5.08
CA VAL A 31 6.42 -22.17 6.44
C VAL A 31 6.17 -20.67 6.41
N ALA A 32 5.51 -20.15 7.44
CA ALA A 32 5.25 -18.71 7.59
C ALA A 32 6.49 -17.94 8.01
N ALA A 33 7.34 -18.54 8.84
CA ALA A 33 8.60 -17.97 9.30
C ALA A 33 9.66 -19.05 9.48
N THR A 34 10.92 -18.67 9.32
CA THR A 34 12.10 -19.50 9.60
C THR A 34 12.88 -18.99 10.80
N PHE A 35 12.58 -17.81 11.31
CA PHE A 35 13.23 -17.16 12.44
C PHE A 35 12.20 -16.36 13.27
N PRO A 36 12.31 -16.28 14.60
CA PRO A 36 13.29 -16.95 15.47
C PRO A 36 13.07 -18.46 15.61
N ALA A 37 11.89 -18.93 15.25
CA ALA A 37 11.50 -20.34 15.19
C ALA A 37 10.80 -20.64 13.87
N VAL A 38 10.80 -21.90 13.49
CA VAL A 38 10.01 -22.34 12.32
C VAL A 38 8.53 -22.32 12.70
N GLU A 39 7.76 -21.52 11.97
CA GLU A 39 6.31 -21.42 12.15
C GLU A 39 5.59 -22.00 10.93
N PRO A 40 4.62 -22.91 11.11
CA PRO A 40 3.89 -23.49 10.00
C PRO A 40 3.03 -22.43 9.30
N LEU A 41 3.07 -22.43 7.96
CA LEU A 41 2.14 -21.66 7.17
C LEU A 41 0.76 -22.33 7.20
N ARG A 42 -0.25 -21.60 7.68
CA ARG A 42 -1.62 -22.08 7.80
C ARG A 42 -2.51 -21.44 6.74
N GLU A 43 -3.50 -22.16 6.29
CA GLU A 43 -4.53 -21.61 5.41
C GLU A 43 -5.24 -20.44 6.11
N GLY A 44 -5.46 -19.37 5.37
CA GLY A 44 -6.15 -18.18 5.85
C GLY A 44 -5.31 -17.21 6.67
N MET A 45 -3.99 -17.43 6.82
CA MET A 45 -3.10 -16.41 7.37
C MET A 45 -3.13 -15.16 6.49
N LEU A 46 -3.00 -14.00 7.12
CA LEU A 46 -2.99 -12.71 6.48
C LEU A 46 -1.57 -12.36 6.01
N TYR A 47 -1.47 -11.78 4.83
CA TYR A 47 -0.22 -11.26 4.27
C TYR A 47 -0.25 -9.74 4.23
N ASP A 48 0.88 -9.11 4.57
CA ASP A 48 1.07 -7.70 4.24
C ASP A 48 1.18 -7.57 2.72
N LEU A 49 0.22 -6.87 2.13
CA LEU A 49 0.18 -6.66 0.68
C LEU A 49 1.21 -5.63 0.21
N ALA A 50 1.83 -4.90 1.13
CA ALA A 50 2.81 -3.87 0.82
C ALA A 50 2.35 -3.02 -0.37
N SER A 51 3.17 -2.87 -1.40
CA SER A 51 2.86 -2.05 -2.58
C SER A 51 1.72 -2.57 -3.47
N VAL A 52 1.27 -3.82 -3.29
CA VAL A 52 0.03 -4.27 -3.95
C VAL A 52 -1.17 -3.43 -3.52
N THR A 53 -1.12 -2.82 -2.32
CA THR A 53 -2.11 -1.84 -1.83
C THR A 53 -2.35 -0.70 -2.82
N LYS A 54 -1.31 -0.25 -3.54
CA LYS A 54 -1.44 0.82 -4.54
C LYS A 54 -2.44 0.48 -5.64
N VAL A 55 -2.45 -0.78 -6.08
CA VAL A 55 -3.29 -1.24 -7.20
C VAL A 55 -4.60 -1.87 -6.75
N VAL A 56 -4.71 -2.37 -5.52
CA VAL A 56 -5.96 -2.97 -5.02
C VAL A 56 -6.79 -2.03 -4.15
N VAL A 57 -6.20 -0.94 -3.65
CA VAL A 57 -6.90 0.03 -2.80
C VAL A 57 -6.84 1.44 -3.38
N THR A 58 -5.65 2.07 -3.39
CA THR A 58 -5.53 3.50 -3.71
C THR A 58 -6.01 3.82 -5.11
N THR A 59 -5.57 3.08 -6.11
CA THR A 59 -5.98 3.30 -7.50
C THR A 59 -7.48 3.05 -7.71
N PRO A 60 -8.08 1.92 -7.26
CA PRO A 60 -9.52 1.71 -7.39
C PRO A 60 -10.37 2.78 -6.70
N LEU A 61 -9.99 3.25 -5.52
CA LEU A 61 -10.69 4.33 -4.83
C LEU A 61 -10.68 5.62 -5.65
N LEU A 62 -9.51 5.99 -6.19
CA LEU A 62 -9.41 7.18 -7.05
C LEU A 62 -10.18 7.01 -8.37
N LEU A 63 -10.20 5.82 -8.98
CA LEU A 63 -11.02 5.56 -10.17
C LEU A 63 -12.52 5.69 -9.89
N GLN A 64 -12.99 5.25 -8.71
CA GLN A 64 -14.37 5.45 -8.29
C GLN A 64 -14.69 6.95 -8.11
N LEU A 65 -13.84 7.69 -7.39
CA LEU A 65 -14.00 9.13 -7.17
C LEU A 65 -13.94 9.91 -8.48
N PHE A 66 -13.09 9.51 -9.42
CA PHE A 66 -13.06 10.07 -10.77
C PHE A 66 -14.40 9.82 -11.52
N LYS A 67 -14.90 8.59 -11.48
CA LYS A 67 -16.21 8.23 -12.06
C LYS A 67 -17.37 9.02 -11.44
N GLU A 68 -17.26 9.35 -10.16
CA GLU A 68 -18.22 10.21 -9.43
C GLU A 68 -18.06 11.72 -9.77
N GLY A 69 -17.09 12.09 -10.61
CA GLY A 69 -16.84 13.48 -10.99
C GLY A 69 -16.22 14.33 -9.89
N LYS A 70 -15.59 13.71 -8.88
CA LYS A 70 -14.99 14.42 -7.74
C LYS A 70 -13.69 15.16 -8.09
N PHE A 71 -12.98 14.71 -9.12
CA PHE A 71 -11.75 15.33 -9.60
C PHE A 71 -11.45 14.96 -11.05
N SER A 72 -10.45 15.62 -11.66
CA SER A 72 -9.84 15.24 -12.94
C SER A 72 -8.39 14.79 -12.73
N PHE A 73 -7.92 13.78 -13.47
CA PHE A 73 -6.53 13.32 -13.38
C PHE A 73 -5.51 14.41 -13.69
N ASP A 74 -5.85 15.37 -14.56
CA ASP A 74 -4.99 16.49 -14.95
C ASP A 74 -5.14 17.71 -14.02
N GLN A 75 -6.01 17.63 -13.02
CA GLN A 75 -6.13 18.60 -11.96
C GLN A 75 -4.86 18.60 -11.09
N THR A 76 -4.42 19.77 -10.65
CA THR A 76 -3.25 19.89 -9.78
C THR A 76 -3.52 19.33 -8.39
N VAL A 77 -2.51 18.73 -7.78
CA VAL A 77 -2.59 18.23 -6.40
C VAL A 77 -2.99 19.35 -5.45
N GLN A 78 -2.39 20.54 -5.62
CA GLN A 78 -2.64 21.70 -4.76
C GLN A 78 -4.10 22.18 -4.79
N SER A 79 -4.83 21.98 -5.89
CA SER A 79 -6.25 22.38 -5.97
C SER A 79 -7.17 21.56 -5.04
N ILE A 80 -6.74 20.34 -4.64
CA ILE A 80 -7.45 19.51 -3.67
C ILE A 80 -6.78 19.58 -2.29
N LEU A 81 -5.45 19.65 -2.27
CA LEU A 81 -4.64 19.77 -1.05
C LEU A 81 -3.95 21.14 -1.04
N PRO A 82 -4.61 22.22 -0.55
CA PRO A 82 -4.02 23.58 -0.58
C PRO A 82 -2.68 23.72 0.12
N ALA A 83 -2.39 22.83 1.10
CA ALA A 83 -1.12 22.79 1.81
C ALA A 83 0.03 22.12 0.99
N PHE A 84 -0.26 21.53 -0.19
CA PHE A 84 0.78 20.99 -1.04
C PHE A 84 1.60 22.10 -1.67
N ALA A 85 2.92 22.07 -1.50
CA ALA A 85 3.80 23.19 -1.82
C ALA A 85 3.84 23.57 -3.30
N SER A 86 3.66 22.57 -4.21
CA SER A 86 3.84 22.81 -5.64
C SER A 86 2.51 22.94 -6.40
N PRO A 87 2.35 24.00 -7.22
CA PRO A 87 1.21 24.14 -8.14
C PRO A 87 1.34 23.25 -9.41
N LYS A 88 2.46 22.57 -9.64
CA LYS A 88 2.78 21.93 -10.92
C LYS A 88 2.40 20.45 -11.00
N GLY A 89 2.40 19.73 -9.88
CA GLY A 89 2.11 18.30 -9.88
C GLY A 89 0.62 18.01 -10.08
N THR A 90 0.29 17.06 -10.96
CA THR A 90 -1.10 16.59 -11.16
C THR A 90 -1.31 15.23 -10.53
N ILE A 91 -2.58 14.85 -10.32
CA ILE A 91 -2.96 13.54 -9.81
C ILE A 91 -2.46 12.44 -10.74
N ARG A 92 -2.50 12.66 -12.04
CA ARG A 92 -1.92 11.73 -13.05
C ARG A 92 -0.45 11.46 -12.77
N HIS A 93 0.35 12.49 -12.53
CA HIS A 93 1.78 12.32 -12.24
C HIS A 93 2.06 11.47 -10.99
N LEU A 94 1.22 11.56 -9.96
CA LEU A 94 1.34 10.71 -8.78
C LEU A 94 1.11 9.24 -9.13
N LEU A 95 -0.02 8.94 -9.79
CA LEU A 95 -0.46 7.57 -10.08
C LEU A 95 0.40 6.86 -11.13
N THR A 96 1.06 7.61 -12.00
CA THR A 96 1.95 7.05 -13.03
C THR A 96 3.41 7.05 -12.64
N HIS A 97 3.74 7.37 -11.38
CA HIS A 97 5.11 7.51 -10.90
C HIS A 97 5.95 8.51 -11.70
N ALA A 98 5.30 9.52 -12.30
CA ALA A 98 5.93 10.57 -13.08
C ALA A 98 6.04 11.90 -12.32
N SER A 99 5.82 11.91 -11.01
CA SER A 99 5.84 13.12 -10.18
C SER A 99 7.25 13.66 -9.91
N ASP A 100 8.29 12.84 -10.06
CA ASP A 100 9.69 13.17 -9.72
C ASP A 100 9.87 13.74 -8.29
N ILE A 101 8.96 13.38 -7.36
CA ILE A 101 9.07 13.79 -5.97
C ILE A 101 10.09 12.90 -5.28
N ASN A 102 11.13 13.50 -4.69
CA ASN A 102 12.05 12.79 -3.83
C ASN A 102 11.43 12.68 -2.42
N GLY A 103 11.12 11.46 -1.99
CA GLY A 103 10.48 11.19 -0.70
C GLY A 103 11.41 11.23 0.51
N TYR A 104 12.63 11.75 0.38
CA TYR A 104 13.54 11.85 1.51
C TYR A 104 13.07 12.91 2.51
N ILE A 105 12.82 12.49 3.76
CA ILE A 105 12.47 13.35 4.89
C ILE A 105 13.47 13.06 6.00
N LYS A 106 14.18 14.12 6.42
CA LYS A 106 15.15 14.03 7.50
C LYS A 106 14.47 13.69 8.82
N ASN A 107 15.03 12.74 9.58
CA ASN A 107 14.52 12.28 10.88
C ASN A 107 13.07 11.73 10.82
N ARG A 108 12.68 11.17 9.69
CA ARG A 108 11.34 10.60 9.44
C ARG A 108 10.81 9.78 10.63
N ASP A 109 11.64 8.88 11.16
CA ASP A 109 11.24 7.94 12.22
C ASP A 109 10.99 8.60 13.60
N GLY A 110 11.40 9.86 13.76
CA GLY A 110 11.17 10.65 14.96
C GLY A 110 9.97 11.60 14.87
N LEU A 111 9.32 11.67 13.70
CA LEU A 111 8.17 12.54 13.48
C LEU A 111 6.86 11.87 13.91
N SER A 112 5.96 12.64 14.47
CA SER A 112 4.56 12.23 14.61
C SER A 112 3.89 12.08 13.23
N ALA A 113 2.78 11.37 13.15
CA ALA A 113 2.03 11.22 11.91
C ALA A 113 1.61 12.55 11.29
N GLU A 114 1.26 13.54 12.11
CA GLU A 114 0.89 14.87 11.67
C GLU A 114 2.08 15.66 11.12
N GLU A 115 3.22 15.62 11.81
CA GLU A 115 4.47 16.25 11.35
C GLU A 115 4.97 15.62 10.05
N LEU A 116 4.90 14.28 9.95
CA LEU A 116 5.26 13.56 8.74
C LEU A 116 4.35 13.93 7.56
N ARG A 117 3.03 14.02 7.81
CA ARG A 117 2.05 14.47 6.81
C ARG A 117 2.38 15.89 6.33
N ALA A 118 2.65 16.79 7.25
CA ALA A 118 3.04 18.17 6.92
C ALA A 118 4.33 18.22 6.10
N ALA A 119 5.36 17.45 6.49
CA ALA A 119 6.61 17.36 5.76
C ALA A 119 6.43 16.81 4.34
N ILE A 120 5.60 15.76 4.15
CA ILE A 120 5.29 15.20 2.83
C ILE A 120 4.62 16.24 1.93
N LEU A 121 3.71 17.04 2.46
CA LEU A 121 3.01 18.08 1.70
C LEU A 121 3.93 19.24 1.28
N GLN A 122 5.10 19.39 1.90
CA GLN A 122 6.12 20.38 1.52
C GLN A 122 7.12 19.85 0.47
N LEU A 123 7.03 18.59 0.06
CA LEU A 123 7.87 18.05 -1.00
C LEU A 123 7.45 18.60 -2.37
N GLU A 124 8.46 18.92 -3.19
CA GLU A 124 8.24 19.46 -4.52
C GLU A 124 8.62 18.46 -5.61
N PRO A 125 7.92 18.48 -6.75
CA PRO A 125 8.36 17.77 -7.95
C PRO A 125 9.69 18.29 -8.47
N GLY A 126 10.56 17.38 -8.94
CA GLY A 126 11.82 17.73 -9.56
C GLY A 126 11.68 18.15 -11.04
N GLU A 127 12.84 18.32 -11.71
CA GLU A 127 12.92 18.79 -13.12
C GLU A 127 12.39 17.76 -14.13
N LYS A 128 12.28 16.49 -13.74
CA LYS A 128 11.79 15.40 -14.57
C LYS A 128 10.30 15.15 -14.45
N LEU A 129 9.55 16.06 -13.81
CA LEU A 129 8.10 15.98 -13.68
C LEU A 129 7.44 15.74 -15.05
N GLY A 130 6.70 14.65 -15.18
CA GLY A 130 6.03 14.24 -16.42
C GLY A 130 6.95 13.74 -17.55
N LYS A 131 8.27 13.72 -17.33
CA LYS A 131 9.26 13.35 -18.38
C LYS A 131 9.87 11.96 -18.17
N ALA A 132 9.86 11.46 -16.93
CA ALA A 132 10.42 10.18 -16.58
C ALA A 132 9.55 9.46 -15.54
N VAL A 133 9.49 8.14 -15.63
CA VAL A 133 8.83 7.28 -14.64
C VAL A 133 9.89 6.85 -13.63
N LYS A 134 9.66 7.17 -12.36
CA LYS A 134 10.47 6.72 -11.24
C LYS A 134 9.55 6.27 -10.12
N TYR A 135 9.55 4.97 -9.84
CA TYR A 135 8.75 4.42 -8.75
C TYR A 135 9.07 5.10 -7.41
N THR A 136 8.03 5.54 -6.69
CA THR A 136 8.13 6.13 -5.36
C THR A 136 6.84 5.91 -4.59
N ASP A 137 6.94 5.68 -3.28
CA ASP A 137 5.78 5.55 -2.39
C ASP A 137 5.14 6.91 -2.12
N THR A 138 5.93 7.98 -2.09
CA THR A 138 5.48 9.34 -1.76
C THR A 138 4.30 9.80 -2.62
N GLY A 139 4.32 9.50 -3.93
CA GLY A 139 3.21 9.84 -4.82
C GLY A 139 1.90 9.18 -4.39
N PHE A 140 1.95 7.94 -3.95
CA PHE A 140 0.78 7.19 -3.47
C PHE A 140 0.34 7.58 -2.06
N VAL A 141 1.26 8.01 -1.20
CA VAL A 141 0.90 8.62 0.10
C VAL A 141 0.11 9.91 -0.13
N ILE A 142 0.57 10.78 -1.02
CA ILE A 142 -0.16 12.01 -1.40
C ILE A 142 -1.52 11.65 -2.05
N ALA A 143 -1.58 10.62 -2.88
CA ALA A 143 -2.84 10.12 -3.43
C ALA A 143 -3.82 9.65 -2.35
N GLY A 144 -3.32 9.05 -1.26
CA GLY A 144 -4.10 8.74 -0.06
C GLY A 144 -4.68 10.00 0.58
N PHE A 145 -3.88 11.05 0.75
CA PHE A 145 -4.36 12.34 1.29
C PHE A 145 -5.44 12.99 0.40
N ILE A 146 -5.36 12.81 -0.93
CA ILE A 146 -6.39 13.26 -1.86
C ILE A 146 -7.70 12.51 -1.62
N ILE A 147 -7.66 11.17 -1.44
CA ILE A 147 -8.84 10.37 -1.12
C ILE A 147 -9.49 10.90 0.15
N GLU A 148 -8.71 11.12 1.20
CA GLU A 148 -9.20 11.63 2.48
C GLU A 148 -9.82 13.02 2.34
N ALA A 149 -9.19 13.92 1.60
CA ALA A 149 -9.71 15.28 1.37
C ALA A 149 -11.04 15.27 0.59
N LEU A 150 -11.18 14.38 -0.40
CA LEU A 150 -12.37 14.28 -1.24
C LEU A 150 -13.56 13.59 -0.55
N THR A 151 -13.28 12.74 0.44
CA THR A 151 -14.31 11.90 1.10
C THR A 151 -14.59 12.29 2.54
N GLY A 152 -13.68 12.97 3.20
CA GLY A 152 -13.75 13.27 4.65
C GLY A 152 -13.51 12.02 5.53
N LYS A 153 -13.06 10.90 4.94
CA LYS A 153 -12.82 9.62 5.62
C LYS A 153 -11.39 9.15 5.36
N SER A 154 -10.81 8.40 6.29
CA SER A 154 -9.51 7.77 6.10
C SER A 154 -9.50 6.80 4.90
N VAL A 155 -8.31 6.48 4.38
CA VAL A 155 -8.17 5.47 3.32
C VAL A 155 -8.70 4.11 3.79
N ALA A 156 -8.49 3.76 5.07
CA ALA A 156 -8.98 2.50 5.64
C ALA A 156 -10.52 2.42 5.66
N GLU A 157 -11.21 3.50 6.06
CA GLU A 157 -12.68 3.57 6.02
C GLU A 157 -13.21 3.52 4.59
N ASN A 158 -12.56 4.23 3.66
CA ASN A 158 -12.91 4.15 2.24
C ASN A 158 -12.71 2.74 1.67
N PHE A 159 -11.63 2.05 2.05
CA PHE A 159 -11.41 0.64 1.67
C PHE A 159 -12.53 -0.24 2.19
N GLU A 160 -12.87 -0.13 3.48
CA GLU A 160 -13.93 -0.93 4.11
C GLU A 160 -15.25 -0.78 3.35
N GLU A 161 -15.70 0.45 3.13
CA GLU A 161 -17.01 0.75 2.57
C GLU A 161 -17.11 0.53 1.07
N ARG A 162 -16.06 0.90 0.32
CA ARG A 162 -16.11 1.00 -1.14
C ARG A 162 -15.49 -0.19 -1.87
N ILE A 163 -14.67 -0.97 -1.19
CA ILE A 163 -13.98 -2.12 -1.79
C ILE A 163 -14.31 -3.40 -1.03
N LYS A 164 -13.96 -3.47 0.25
CA LYS A 164 -14.06 -4.70 1.03
C LYS A 164 -15.50 -5.22 1.13
N GLN A 165 -16.44 -4.38 1.57
CA GLN A 165 -17.83 -4.79 1.74
C GLN A 165 -18.49 -5.19 0.40
N PRO A 166 -18.41 -4.37 -0.68
CA PRO A 166 -19.00 -4.75 -1.97
C PRO A 166 -18.40 -6.02 -2.59
N LEU A 167 -17.09 -6.23 -2.41
CA LEU A 167 -16.39 -7.41 -2.95
C LEU A 167 -16.34 -8.59 -1.97
N LYS A 168 -16.93 -8.45 -0.78
CA LYS A 168 -16.95 -9.48 0.27
C LYS A 168 -15.55 -9.97 0.67
N MET A 169 -14.55 -9.07 0.68
CA MET A 169 -13.16 -9.36 1.06
C MET A 169 -13.00 -9.39 2.58
N MET A 170 -13.74 -10.25 3.26
CA MET A 170 -13.95 -10.21 4.72
C MET A 170 -12.66 -10.36 5.55
N LYS A 171 -11.65 -11.03 5.02
CA LYS A 171 -10.35 -11.18 5.70
C LYS A 171 -9.34 -10.06 5.41
N SER A 172 -9.62 -9.15 4.46
CA SER A 172 -8.73 -8.02 4.17
C SER A 172 -8.97 -6.88 5.14
N THR A 173 -7.91 -6.33 5.73
CA THR A 173 -8.02 -5.24 6.72
C THR A 173 -6.74 -4.42 6.79
N TYR A 174 -6.87 -3.14 7.20
CA TYR A 174 -5.74 -2.29 7.58
C TYR A 174 -5.27 -2.54 9.02
N PHE A 175 -6.15 -3.13 9.85
CA PHE A 175 -5.90 -3.31 11.28
C PHE A 175 -6.24 -4.76 11.66
N PRO A 176 -5.33 -5.73 11.44
CA PRO A 176 -5.54 -7.09 11.87
C PRO A 176 -5.71 -7.14 13.40
N ALA A 177 -6.73 -7.87 13.86
CA ALA A 177 -7.04 -7.96 15.28
C ALA A 177 -6.02 -8.80 16.05
N ASP A 178 -5.46 -9.82 15.41
CA ASP A 178 -4.47 -10.72 15.99
C ASP A 178 -3.22 -10.80 15.09
N PRO A 179 -2.06 -10.27 15.53
CA PRO A 179 -0.80 -10.41 14.80
C PRO A 179 -0.39 -11.87 14.53
N MET A 180 -0.84 -12.83 15.36
CA MET A 180 -0.54 -14.26 15.17
C MET A 180 -1.27 -14.89 13.96
N GLU A 181 -2.28 -14.23 13.44
CA GLU A 181 -2.91 -14.59 12.17
C GLU A 181 -2.17 -14.05 10.95
N CYS A 182 -1.14 -13.23 11.15
CA CYS A 182 -0.38 -12.59 10.08
C CYS A 182 0.93 -13.33 9.83
N THR A 183 1.31 -13.46 8.55
CA THR A 183 2.65 -13.91 8.20
C THR A 183 3.66 -12.83 8.55
N PRO A 184 4.78 -13.16 9.22
CA PRO A 184 5.84 -12.19 9.44
C PRO A 184 6.46 -11.73 8.12
N THR A 185 6.86 -10.46 8.09
CA THR A 185 7.47 -9.85 6.88
C THR A 185 8.97 -9.68 7.03
N GLN A 186 9.44 -9.26 8.20
CA GLN A 186 10.84 -8.88 8.39
C GLN A 186 11.25 -9.00 9.86
N LEU A 187 12.52 -9.35 10.11
CA LEU A 187 13.16 -9.12 11.39
C LEU A 187 13.78 -7.73 11.39
N HIS A 188 13.16 -6.80 12.09
CA HIS A 188 13.66 -5.44 12.21
C HIS A 188 14.59 -5.28 13.40
N PRO A 189 15.76 -4.60 13.29
CA PRO A 189 16.74 -4.50 14.37
C PRO A 189 16.20 -3.89 15.68
N VAL A 190 15.24 -2.98 15.57
CA VAL A 190 14.65 -2.27 16.72
C VAL A 190 13.26 -2.79 17.09
N ARG A 191 12.43 -3.11 16.09
CA ARG A 191 11.01 -3.52 16.28
C ARG A 191 10.84 -5.02 16.51
N GLY A 192 11.88 -5.82 16.32
CA GLY A 192 11.80 -7.28 16.37
C GLY A 192 11.13 -7.87 15.11
N LEU A 193 10.52 -9.04 15.25
CA LEU A 193 9.80 -9.70 14.16
C LEU A 193 8.50 -8.93 13.87
N ILE A 194 8.38 -8.41 12.65
CA ILE A 194 7.22 -7.63 12.23
C ILE A 194 6.18 -8.58 11.64
N GLY A 195 4.98 -8.56 12.24
CA GLY A 195 3.79 -9.25 11.75
C GLY A 195 2.54 -8.47 12.15
N GLY A 196 1.56 -8.35 11.25
CA GLY A 196 0.33 -7.60 11.50
C GLY A 196 0.47 -6.08 11.55
N THR A 197 1.67 -5.56 11.29
CA THR A 197 1.95 -4.13 11.11
C THR A 197 2.85 -3.95 9.90
N VAL A 198 2.75 -2.78 9.25
CA VAL A 198 3.60 -2.47 8.08
C VAL A 198 5.08 -2.41 8.46
N HIS A 199 5.94 -2.82 7.55
CA HIS A 199 7.40 -2.89 7.79
C HIS A 199 8.11 -1.56 7.51
N ASP A 200 7.54 -0.63 6.74
CA ASP A 200 8.08 0.67 6.33
C ASP A 200 7.26 1.89 6.81
#